data_7b3005fa3683d3ebb99873e3c6e210ca
#
_entry.id   7b3005fa3683d3ebb99873e3c6e210ca
#
_cell.length_a   1.000
_cell.length_b   1.000
_cell.length_c   1.000
_cell.angle_alpha   90.00
_cell.angle_beta   90.00
_cell.angle_gamma   90.00
#
_symmetry.space_group_name_H-M   'P 1'
#
loop_
_entity.id
_entity.type
_entity.pdbx_description
1 polymer ?
#
loop_
_entity_poly.entity_id
_entity_poly.type
_entity_poly.pdbx_seq_one_letter_code
_entity_poly.pdbx_strand_id
1 'polypeptide(L)'
;MAKQVTEQKQKSNQIMTVDAKDCIAGRMCSHISKLLLKGHHVRVVNAEKSMISGNRYKTIEIYKEYLEVASNTNPIHGPFHPRKPDKIITRMVRGMLPKRKSSGLTALKRLRVYISIPPELKNTKLETFEDSKIRKPASYFITLGELSKQIGWNGLDNYE
;
A
#
# COMPACT_ATOMS: atom_id res chain seq x y z
N MET A 1 32.45 17.62 -9.27
CA MET A 1 31.06 17.31 -9.74
C MET A 1 30.75 15.80 -9.81
N ALA A 2 31.60 14.94 -10.37
CA ALA A 2 31.33 13.49 -10.46
C ALA A 2 31.12 12.78 -9.10
N LYS A 3 31.92 13.10 -8.04
CA LYS A 3 31.75 12.52 -6.70
C LYS A 3 30.40 12.86 -6.06
N GLN A 4 29.92 14.10 -6.19
CA GLN A 4 28.62 14.51 -5.65
C GLN A 4 27.44 13.83 -6.34
N VAL A 5 27.54 13.58 -7.65
CA VAL A 5 26.52 12.83 -8.41
C VAL A 5 26.48 11.36 -8.00
N THR A 6 27.64 10.79 -7.67
CA THR A 6 27.75 9.38 -7.21
C THR A 6 27.18 9.22 -5.80
N GLU A 7 27.47 10.16 -4.89
CA GLU A 7 26.91 10.17 -3.52
C GLU A 7 25.39 10.37 -3.51
N GLN A 8 24.86 11.23 -4.38
CA GLN A 8 23.41 11.39 -4.54
C GLN A 8 22.75 10.14 -5.11
N LYS A 9 23.40 9.42 -6.04
CA LYS A 9 22.92 8.13 -6.55
C LYS A 9 22.96 7.03 -5.49
N GLN A 10 23.97 7.02 -4.62
CA GLN A 10 24.04 6.04 -3.52
C GLN A 10 23.00 6.29 -2.44
N LYS A 11 22.69 7.55 -2.10
CA LYS A 11 21.58 7.90 -1.19
C LYS A 11 20.20 7.52 -1.76
N SER A 12 20.03 7.47 -3.06
CA SER A 12 18.74 7.13 -3.71
C SER A 12 18.39 5.64 -3.72
N ASN A 13 19.33 4.73 -3.43
CA ASN A 13 19.10 3.28 -3.50
C ASN A 13 18.92 2.62 -2.12
N GLN A 14 18.58 3.38 -1.08
CA GLN A 14 18.30 2.80 0.23
C GLN A 14 17.01 1.97 0.22
N ILE A 15 17.10 0.78 0.82
CA ILE A 15 15.93 -0.08 1.08
C ILE A 15 15.34 0.34 2.42
N MET A 16 14.10 0.80 2.42
CA MET A 16 13.36 1.19 3.63
C MET A 16 12.23 0.20 3.85
N THR A 17 12.12 -0.34 5.07
CA THR A 17 11.03 -1.23 5.45
C THR A 17 10.06 -0.46 6.35
N VAL A 18 8.82 -0.32 5.88
CA VAL A 18 7.76 0.45 6.54
C VAL A 18 6.76 -0.51 7.17
N ASP A 19 6.45 -0.31 8.45
CA ASP A 19 5.37 -1.02 9.12
C ASP A 19 4.04 -0.29 8.89
N ALA A 20 3.06 -1.01 8.36
CA ALA A 20 1.72 -0.49 8.10
C ALA A 20 0.77 -0.61 9.30
N LYS A 21 1.20 -1.25 10.39
CA LYS A 21 0.38 -1.44 11.58
C LYS A 21 -0.06 -0.09 12.15
N ASP A 22 -1.37 0.04 12.42
CA ASP A 22 -2.01 1.23 13.00
C ASP A 22 -1.78 2.52 12.20
N CYS A 23 -1.42 2.40 10.91
CA CYS A 23 -1.26 3.52 10.01
C CYS A 23 -2.49 3.71 9.11
N ILE A 24 -2.89 4.96 8.89
CA ILE A 24 -3.92 5.31 7.91
C ILE A 24 -3.36 5.09 6.50
N ALA A 25 -3.93 4.12 5.77
CA ALA A 25 -3.43 3.66 4.47
C ALA A 25 -3.17 4.80 3.47
N GLY A 26 -4.11 5.74 3.33
CA GLY A 26 -3.94 6.87 2.40
C GLY A 26 -2.75 7.76 2.72
N ARG A 27 -2.56 8.13 4.00
CA ARG A 27 -1.43 8.97 4.43
C ARG A 27 -0.11 8.24 4.27
N MET A 28 -0.04 6.99 4.71
CA MET A 28 1.13 6.14 4.52
C MET A 28 1.50 6.04 3.03
N CYS A 29 0.54 5.76 2.15
CA CYS A 29 0.78 5.68 0.71
C CYS A 29 1.32 6.99 0.11
N SER A 30 0.94 8.16 0.62
CA SER A 30 1.47 9.44 0.15
C SER A 30 2.95 9.62 0.50
N HIS A 31 3.39 9.21 1.70
CA HIS A 31 4.80 9.21 2.09
C HIS A 31 5.62 8.21 1.26
N ILE A 32 5.09 6.99 1.09
CA ILE A 32 5.69 5.95 0.26
C ILE A 32 5.90 6.45 -1.17
N SER A 33 4.89 7.09 -1.76
CA SER A 33 4.98 7.62 -3.13
C SER A 33 6.09 8.65 -3.30
N LYS A 34 6.29 9.54 -2.30
CA LYS A 34 7.39 10.51 -2.28
C LYS A 34 8.75 9.82 -2.22
N LEU A 35 8.90 8.79 -1.38
CA LEU A 35 10.15 8.03 -1.26
C LEU A 35 10.49 7.29 -2.56
N LEU A 36 9.49 6.65 -3.19
CA LEU A 36 9.65 5.95 -4.46
C LEU A 36 10.09 6.89 -5.58
N LEU A 37 9.54 8.12 -5.64
CA LEU A 37 9.95 9.14 -6.62
C LEU A 37 11.38 9.65 -6.36
N LYS A 38 11.83 9.69 -5.11
CA LYS A 38 13.22 10.00 -4.74
C LYS A 38 14.21 8.89 -5.10
N GLY A 39 13.71 7.70 -5.51
CA GLY A 39 14.56 6.58 -5.94
C GLY A 39 14.74 5.47 -4.91
N HIS A 40 14.17 5.59 -3.71
CA HIS A 40 14.28 4.55 -2.68
C HIS A 40 13.49 3.29 -3.05
N HIS A 41 13.96 2.14 -2.57
CA HIS A 41 13.21 0.90 -2.57
C HIS A 41 12.40 0.79 -1.28
N VAL A 42 11.08 0.62 -1.37
CA VAL A 42 10.21 0.57 -0.19
C VAL A 42 9.58 -0.81 -0.08
N ARG A 43 9.71 -1.42 1.09
CA ARG A 43 9.05 -2.66 1.49
C ARG A 43 8.02 -2.32 2.56
N VAL A 44 6.76 -2.66 2.34
CA VAL A 44 5.68 -2.46 3.32
C VAL A 44 5.32 -3.81 3.92
N VAL A 45 5.30 -3.90 5.24
CA VAL A 45 4.91 -5.10 5.97
C VAL A 45 3.62 -4.86 6.76
N ASN A 46 2.95 -5.93 7.19
CA ASN A 46 1.68 -5.88 7.93
C ASN A 46 0.57 -5.13 7.16
N ALA A 47 0.49 -5.29 5.85
CA ALA A 47 -0.47 -4.58 5.01
C ALA A 47 -1.92 -4.72 5.49
N GLU A 48 -2.29 -5.89 6.02
CA GLU A 48 -3.61 -6.21 6.55
C GLU A 48 -3.98 -5.40 7.80
N LYS A 49 -2.98 -4.94 8.57
CA LYS A 49 -3.16 -4.16 9.80
C LYS A 49 -3.23 -2.65 9.55
N SER A 50 -3.11 -2.22 8.30
CA SER A 50 -3.32 -0.81 7.94
C SER A 50 -4.80 -0.44 8.07
N MET A 51 -5.06 0.85 8.31
CA MET A 51 -6.39 1.36 8.61
C MET A 51 -6.93 2.24 7.50
N ILE A 52 -8.22 2.08 7.20
CA ILE A 52 -8.99 3.00 6.35
C ILE A 52 -9.90 3.82 7.24
N SER A 53 -9.85 5.14 7.09
CA SER A 53 -10.72 6.07 7.84
C SER A 53 -12.10 6.15 7.23
N GLY A 54 -13.12 6.13 8.07
CA GLY A 54 -14.53 6.27 7.66
C GLY A 54 -15.44 5.34 8.45
N ASN A 55 -16.75 5.51 8.25
CA ASN A 55 -17.74 4.60 8.83
C ASN A 55 -17.56 3.21 8.21
N ARG A 56 -17.43 2.19 9.08
CA ARG A 56 -17.18 0.80 8.71
C ARG A 56 -18.17 0.28 7.67
N TYR A 57 -19.46 0.41 7.93
CA TYR A 57 -20.50 -0.11 7.06
C TYR A 57 -20.50 0.58 5.69
N LYS A 58 -20.43 1.91 5.70
CA LYS A 58 -20.38 2.69 4.47
C LYS A 58 -19.14 2.42 3.63
N THR A 59 -17.99 2.21 4.29
CA THR A 59 -16.74 1.85 3.57
C THR A 59 -16.88 0.49 2.89
N ILE A 60 -17.45 -0.51 3.57
CA ILE A 60 -17.68 -1.84 2.98
C ILE A 60 -18.66 -1.75 1.80
N GLU A 61 -19.74 -0.99 1.95
CA GLU A 61 -20.73 -0.79 0.89
C GLU A 61 -20.11 -0.17 -0.37
N ILE A 62 -19.37 0.94 -0.22
CA ILE A 62 -18.66 1.59 -1.31
C ILE A 62 -17.69 0.62 -2.02
N TYR A 63 -16.97 -0.22 -1.27
CA TYR A 63 -16.07 -1.20 -1.88
C TYR A 63 -16.83 -2.33 -2.61
N LYS A 64 -18.00 -2.73 -2.13
CA LYS A 64 -18.88 -3.70 -2.82
C LYS A 64 -19.43 -3.12 -4.11
N GLU A 65 -19.98 -1.91 -4.08
CA GLU A 65 -20.42 -1.19 -5.29
C GLU A 65 -19.29 -1.04 -6.32
N TYR A 66 -18.07 -0.72 -5.82
CA TYR A 66 -16.90 -0.63 -6.66
C TYR A 66 -16.56 -1.95 -7.36
N LEU A 67 -16.82 -3.11 -6.75
CA LEU A 67 -16.62 -4.42 -7.36
C LEU A 67 -17.62 -4.71 -8.49
N GLU A 68 -18.81 -4.11 -8.47
CA GLU A 68 -19.85 -4.28 -9.48
C GLU A 68 -19.52 -3.51 -10.78
N VAL A 69 -18.63 -2.51 -10.70
CA VAL A 69 -18.20 -1.76 -11.88
C VAL A 69 -17.38 -2.65 -12.80
N ALA A 70 -17.98 -3.13 -13.86
CA ALA A 70 -17.38 -4.00 -14.87
C ALA A 70 -17.72 -3.53 -16.28
N SER A 71 -17.02 -4.05 -17.28
CA SER A 71 -17.39 -3.86 -18.69
C SER A 71 -18.43 -4.91 -19.09
N ASN A 72 -19.60 -4.49 -19.52
CA ASN A 72 -20.67 -5.41 -19.94
C ASN A 72 -20.33 -6.16 -21.24
N THR A 73 -19.57 -5.54 -22.15
CA THR A 73 -19.23 -6.11 -23.46
C THR A 73 -18.07 -7.11 -23.36
N ASN A 74 -17.02 -6.76 -22.63
CA ASN A 74 -15.86 -7.64 -22.47
C ASN A 74 -15.19 -7.40 -21.11
N PRO A 75 -15.33 -8.34 -20.15
CA PRO A 75 -14.75 -8.21 -18.82
C PRO A 75 -13.22 -8.09 -18.81
N ILE A 76 -12.50 -8.59 -19.83
CA ILE A 76 -11.04 -8.52 -19.92
C ILE A 76 -10.56 -7.08 -20.06
N HIS A 77 -11.32 -6.23 -20.75
CA HIS A 77 -11.04 -4.81 -20.92
C HIS A 77 -11.57 -3.94 -19.78
N GLY A 78 -12.32 -4.52 -18.86
CA GLY A 78 -12.88 -3.85 -17.69
C GLY A 78 -11.83 -3.53 -16.60
N PRO A 79 -12.23 -2.77 -15.57
CA PRO A 79 -11.37 -2.50 -14.43
C PRO A 79 -11.14 -3.75 -13.58
N PHE A 80 -9.89 -4.01 -13.18
CA PHE A 80 -9.56 -5.06 -12.21
C PHE A 80 -9.62 -4.50 -10.80
N HIS A 81 -10.41 -5.12 -9.94
CA HIS A 81 -10.58 -4.71 -8.53
C HIS A 81 -9.79 -5.65 -7.62
N PRO A 82 -8.71 -5.19 -6.98
CA PRO A 82 -7.93 -6.01 -6.07
C PRO A 82 -8.72 -6.24 -4.78
N ARG A 83 -8.74 -7.50 -4.32
CA ARG A 83 -9.37 -7.91 -3.05
C ARG A 83 -8.34 -8.16 -1.94
N LYS A 84 -7.09 -8.47 -2.31
CA LYS A 84 -5.98 -8.70 -1.35
C LYS A 84 -5.44 -7.39 -0.78
N PRO A 85 -5.10 -7.32 0.52
CA PRO A 85 -4.58 -6.12 1.16
C PRO A 85 -3.33 -5.55 0.49
N ASP A 86 -2.37 -6.41 0.11
CA ASP A 86 -1.14 -6.02 -0.57
C ASP A 86 -1.40 -5.32 -1.90
N LYS A 87 -2.37 -5.84 -2.67
CA LYS A 87 -2.74 -5.29 -3.97
C LYS A 87 -3.55 -4.00 -3.84
N ILE A 88 -4.36 -3.88 -2.79
CA ILE A 88 -5.11 -2.64 -2.51
C ILE A 88 -4.12 -1.51 -2.21
N ILE A 89 -3.14 -1.70 -1.33
CA ILE A 89 -2.09 -0.70 -1.05
C ILE A 89 -1.30 -0.37 -2.31
N THR A 90 -0.86 -1.39 -3.06
CA THR A 90 -0.14 -1.19 -4.32
C THR A 90 -0.94 -0.32 -5.30
N ARG A 91 -2.26 -0.54 -5.39
CA ARG A 91 -3.15 0.25 -6.24
C ARG A 91 -3.33 1.68 -5.75
N MET A 92 -3.41 1.90 -4.42
CA MET A 92 -3.42 3.23 -3.83
C MET A 92 -2.15 4.01 -4.20
N VAL A 93 -0.97 3.42 -3.99
CA VAL A 93 0.32 4.03 -4.35
C VAL A 93 0.41 4.29 -5.86
N ARG A 94 -0.01 3.32 -6.70
CA ARG A 94 -0.07 3.50 -8.15
C ARG A 94 -0.93 4.70 -8.56
N GLY A 95 -2.02 4.96 -7.82
CA GLY A 95 -2.88 6.14 -8.03
C GLY A 95 -2.18 7.46 -7.76
N MET A 96 -1.22 7.47 -6.84
CA MET A 96 -0.47 8.66 -6.42
C MET A 96 0.81 8.91 -7.24
N LEU A 97 1.22 7.94 -8.06
CA LEU A 97 2.38 8.06 -8.94
C LEU A 97 1.98 8.53 -10.34
N PRO A 98 2.86 9.22 -11.08
CA PRO A 98 2.59 9.69 -12.44
C PRO A 98 2.54 8.51 -13.43
N LYS A 99 1.36 7.90 -13.60
CA LYS A 99 1.13 6.67 -14.37
C LYS A 99 1.56 6.75 -15.85
N ARG A 100 1.46 7.94 -16.45
CA ARG A 100 1.76 8.15 -17.87
C ARG A 100 3.24 8.38 -18.16
N LYS A 101 4.06 8.64 -17.11
CA LYS A 101 5.50 8.89 -17.24
C LYS A 101 6.30 7.64 -16.89
N SER A 102 7.41 7.41 -17.59
CA SER A 102 8.35 6.32 -17.31
C SER A 102 8.88 6.34 -15.86
N SER A 103 9.09 7.54 -15.30
CA SER A 103 9.52 7.73 -13.92
C SER A 103 8.55 7.11 -12.91
N GLY A 104 7.24 7.25 -13.11
CA GLY A 104 6.23 6.66 -12.24
C GLY A 104 6.17 5.13 -12.35
N LEU A 105 6.31 4.58 -13.56
CA LEU A 105 6.37 3.13 -13.77
C LEU A 105 7.61 2.52 -13.11
N THR A 106 8.77 3.17 -13.26
CA THR A 106 10.02 2.75 -12.63
C THR A 106 9.93 2.85 -11.10
N ALA A 107 9.31 3.91 -10.57
CA ALA A 107 9.06 4.08 -9.14
C ALA A 107 8.18 2.95 -8.59
N LEU A 108 7.10 2.60 -9.27
CA LEU A 108 6.21 1.52 -8.83
C LEU A 108 6.92 0.16 -8.78
N LYS A 109 7.87 -0.12 -9.68
CA LYS A 109 8.68 -1.36 -9.67
C LYS A 109 9.53 -1.50 -8.41
N ARG A 110 9.85 -0.40 -7.70
CA ARG A 110 10.63 -0.40 -6.45
C ARG A 110 9.80 -0.67 -5.21
N LEU A 111 8.46 -0.74 -5.34
CA LEU A 111 7.55 -1.07 -4.25
C LEU A 111 7.37 -2.57 -4.11
N ARG A 112 7.45 -3.07 -2.87
CA ARG A 112 7.02 -4.41 -2.48
C ARG A 112 6.11 -4.30 -1.26
N VAL A 113 4.98 -4.97 -1.29
CA VAL A 113 4.01 -4.98 -0.19
C VAL A 113 3.79 -6.43 0.24
N TYR A 114 3.85 -6.66 1.54
CA TYR A 114 3.70 -7.98 2.14
C TYR A 114 2.54 -7.98 3.14
N ILE A 115 1.84 -9.10 3.16
CA ILE A 115 0.90 -9.45 4.21
C ILE A 115 1.72 -10.09 5.32
N SER A 116 1.54 -9.65 6.57
CA SER A 116 2.38 -10.05 7.70
C SER A 116 3.87 -9.65 7.52
N ILE A 117 4.76 -10.18 8.34
CA ILE A 117 6.20 -9.93 8.27
C ILE A 117 6.85 -11.21 7.74
N PRO A 118 7.38 -11.21 6.51
CA PRO A 118 8.08 -12.37 6.00
C PRO A 118 9.34 -12.66 6.84
N PRO A 119 9.75 -13.94 6.96
CA PRO A 119 10.86 -14.35 7.83
C PRO A 119 12.18 -13.62 7.50
N GLU A 120 12.40 -13.28 6.25
CA GLU A 120 13.57 -12.52 5.78
C GLU A 120 13.64 -11.08 6.34
N LEU A 121 12.52 -10.50 6.74
CA LEU A 121 12.42 -9.12 7.21
C LEU A 121 12.25 -8.99 8.73
N LYS A 122 12.22 -10.09 9.48
CA LYS A 122 12.03 -10.07 10.95
C LYS A 122 13.12 -9.27 11.67
N ASN A 123 14.35 -9.30 11.17
CA ASN A 123 15.50 -8.61 11.77
C ASN A 123 15.80 -7.25 11.16
N THR A 124 14.94 -6.74 10.27
CA THR A 124 15.15 -5.44 9.63
C THR A 124 14.55 -4.33 10.50
N LYS A 125 15.20 -3.16 10.52
CA LYS A 125 14.65 -1.98 11.19
C LYS A 125 13.35 -1.56 10.50
N LEU A 126 12.25 -1.58 11.25
CA LEU A 126 10.96 -1.12 10.78
C LEU A 126 10.81 0.38 11.03
N GLU A 127 10.44 1.12 10.00
CA GLU A 127 10.17 2.55 10.10
C GLU A 127 8.66 2.78 10.06
N THR A 128 8.17 3.73 10.85
CA THR A 128 6.76 4.16 10.83
C THR A 128 6.69 5.66 10.63
N PHE A 129 5.66 6.12 9.91
CA PHE A 129 5.41 7.55 9.73
C PHE A 129 4.46 8.03 10.82
N GLU A 130 4.93 8.88 11.72
CA GLU A 130 4.13 9.38 12.84
C GLU A 130 2.87 10.13 12.41
N ASP A 131 2.96 10.88 11.30
CA ASP A 131 1.82 11.58 10.70
C ASP A 131 0.73 10.64 10.17
N SER A 132 1.08 9.38 9.92
CA SER A 132 0.16 8.37 9.40
C SER A 132 -0.53 7.57 10.48
N LYS A 133 -0.05 7.63 11.73
CA LYS A 133 -0.65 6.91 12.85
C LYS A 133 -2.05 7.41 13.17
N ILE A 134 -2.88 6.50 13.66
CA ILE A 134 -4.23 6.80 14.13
C ILE A 134 -4.15 7.68 15.36
N ARG A 135 -4.96 8.75 15.36
CA ARG A 135 -5.13 9.67 16.50
C ARG A 135 -6.57 9.66 17.04
N LYS A 136 -7.50 9.06 16.31
CA LYS A 136 -8.92 8.95 16.68
C LYS A 136 -9.23 7.57 17.23
N PRO A 137 -10.36 7.38 17.96
CA PRO A 137 -10.79 6.07 18.42
C PRO A 137 -10.93 5.06 17.29
N ALA A 138 -10.69 3.78 17.58
CA ALA A 138 -10.72 2.68 16.59
C ALA A 138 -12.05 2.54 15.85
N SER A 139 -13.18 3.00 16.46
CA SER A 139 -14.51 2.98 15.86
C SER A 139 -14.63 3.78 14.54
N TYR A 140 -13.73 4.75 14.31
CA TYR A 140 -13.67 5.53 13.07
C TYR A 140 -12.86 4.89 11.96
N PHE A 141 -12.39 3.68 12.16
CA PHE A 141 -11.52 3.01 11.22
C PHE A 141 -11.95 1.57 10.99
N ILE A 142 -11.60 1.05 9.83
CA ILE A 142 -11.69 -0.37 9.51
C ILE A 142 -10.29 -0.85 9.11
N THR A 143 -9.89 -2.04 9.56
CA THR A 143 -8.63 -2.64 9.12
C THR A 143 -8.75 -3.09 7.65
N LEU A 144 -7.66 -2.97 6.91
CA LEU A 144 -7.64 -3.40 5.52
C LEU A 144 -7.86 -4.91 5.38
N GLY A 145 -7.37 -5.70 6.35
CA GLY A 145 -7.61 -7.14 6.42
C GLY A 145 -9.08 -7.49 6.57
N GLU A 146 -9.79 -6.79 7.48
CA GLU A 146 -11.22 -6.96 7.67
C GLU A 146 -12.03 -6.56 6.43
N LEU A 147 -11.72 -5.40 5.85
CA LEU A 147 -12.33 -4.98 4.60
C LEU A 147 -12.12 -6.03 3.51
N SER A 148 -10.89 -6.54 3.36
CA SER A 148 -10.55 -7.55 2.37
C SER A 148 -11.34 -8.85 2.55
N LYS A 149 -11.57 -9.30 3.78
CA LYS A 149 -12.46 -10.44 4.09
C LYS A 149 -13.88 -10.18 3.60
N GLN A 150 -14.42 -9.00 3.85
CA GLN A 150 -15.80 -8.62 3.45
C GLN A 150 -15.98 -8.53 1.93
N ILE A 151 -14.93 -8.26 1.17
CA ILE A 151 -14.93 -8.22 -0.29
C ILE A 151 -14.51 -9.53 -0.95
N GLY A 152 -14.36 -10.62 -0.16
CA GLY A 152 -14.14 -11.98 -0.68
C GLY A 152 -12.67 -12.41 -0.77
N TRP A 153 -11.82 -11.95 0.16
CA TRP A 153 -10.49 -12.49 0.36
C TRP A 153 -10.45 -13.40 1.61
N ASN A 154 -10.14 -14.68 1.42
CA ASN A 154 -10.19 -15.71 2.47
C ASN A 154 -8.79 -16.13 2.97
N GLY A 155 -7.77 -15.30 2.81
CA GLY A 155 -6.39 -15.75 2.92
C GLY A 155 -5.62 -15.32 4.17
N LEU A 156 -6.27 -14.87 5.26
CA LEU A 156 -5.53 -14.61 6.52
C LEU A 156 -5.06 -15.91 7.19
N ASP A 157 -5.80 -16.98 7.03
CA ASP A 157 -5.54 -18.27 7.71
C ASP A 157 -4.28 -18.98 7.15
N ASN A 158 -3.72 -18.51 6.02
CA ASN A 158 -2.51 -19.06 5.39
C ASN A 158 -1.22 -18.29 5.73
N TYR A 159 -1.27 -17.28 6.59
CA TYR A 159 -0.14 -16.38 6.88
C TYR A 159 0.19 -16.24 8.39
N GLU A 160 -0.43 -17.09 9.23
CA GLU A 160 -0.08 -17.22 10.66
C GLU A 160 1.05 -18.22 10.89
#